data_e2a5784ac3795ec71399d1fe291c08fa
#
_entry.id   e2a5784ac3795ec71399d1fe291c08fa
#
_cell.length_a   1.000
_cell.length_b   1.000
_cell.length_c   1.000
_cell.angle_alpha   90.00
_cell.angle_beta   90.00
_cell.angle_gamma   90.00
#
_symmetry.space_group_name_H-M   'P 1'
#
loop_
_entity.id
_entity.type
_entity.pdbx_description
1 polymer ?
#
loop_
_entity_poly.entity_id
_entity_poly.type
_entity_poly.pdbx_seq_one_letter_code
_entity_poly.pdbx_strand_id
1 'polypeptide(L)'
;MNRGKDLTEVRSPQRQLAPDIVGLEQGEPTFLWGIANKAKTKKRHRFRDLYRCLNGELIYYAWESLNKGAASGVDNVTAEAYAEDLHANIQRLVERLKTKRYRAKLVRRVYIPKENGKQRPLGIPALEDRLIQSAAAKVLTAIYEQDFLDCSYGYRAGRSAHDAVSELTRELQFGPYHTVVEADIQGFFDHMDHDWLLEMLEQRIDDRAFLGLIRKWLKAGILETDGKVINPETGTPQGGIVSPVLANVYLHYALDLWFDRVVMKSCRGKATLTRYADDWVCAFEHEDDAERFYRMLPKRLQKFGLEIAQEKTNRLPFSRRYLRKGKRFIFVGFEFYWEKDRKGQPRVKRRTAPKKLQAASRRIKAWIKKERHLSKRDFVRGLNRRLTGHYNYFGIIGNGHSINRFYLWAMACTFKWLNRRGGKRKSFTRETFWRAVDRGLFRKPRIMVGSSRRVFA
;
A
#
# COMPACT_ATOMS: atom_id res chain seq x y z
N MET A 1 9.73 68.27 13.11
CA MET A 1 9.28 67.97 11.75
C MET A 1 10.13 66.88 11.19
N ASN A 2 9.66 65.67 11.15
CA ASN A 2 10.22 64.62 10.28
C ASN A 2 9.17 63.49 10.17
N ARG A 3 8.65 63.34 8.98
CA ARG A 3 7.60 62.37 8.64
C ARG A 3 8.28 61.03 8.33
N GLY A 4 8.04 60.04 9.16
CA GLY A 4 8.32 58.62 8.85
C GLY A 4 7.34 58.13 7.79
N LYS A 5 7.88 57.53 6.70
CA LYS A 5 7.09 56.84 5.70
C LYS A 5 6.84 55.40 6.17
N ASP A 6 5.57 55.07 6.41
CA ASP A 6 5.10 53.72 6.58
C ASP A 6 5.29 52.96 5.26
N LEU A 7 6.12 51.93 5.31
CA LEU A 7 6.18 50.88 4.28
C LEU A 7 5.08 49.87 4.59
N THR A 8 3.94 50.03 3.97
CA THR A 8 2.88 48.99 3.93
C THR A 8 3.41 47.81 3.17
N GLU A 9 3.75 46.73 3.88
CA GLU A 9 3.94 45.41 3.32
C GLU A 9 2.65 44.98 2.58
N VAL A 10 2.72 44.89 1.26
CA VAL A 10 1.68 44.27 0.44
C VAL A 10 1.74 42.77 0.72
N ARG A 11 0.95 42.28 1.67
CA ARG A 11 0.68 40.86 1.84
C ARG A 11 -0.02 40.36 0.59
N SER A 12 0.69 39.56 -0.19
CA SER A 12 0.07 38.76 -1.27
C SER A 12 -1.11 37.98 -0.69
N PRO A 13 -2.28 37.95 -1.34
CA PRO A 13 -3.39 37.17 -0.86
C PRO A 13 -3.00 35.68 -0.88
N GLN A 14 -2.81 35.08 0.29
CA GLN A 14 -2.76 33.64 0.42
C GLN A 14 -4.06 33.10 -0.14
N ARG A 15 -4.03 32.56 -1.36
CA ARG A 15 -5.13 31.79 -1.92
C ARG A 15 -5.44 30.68 -0.93
N GLN A 16 -6.59 30.77 -0.26
CA GLN A 16 -7.17 29.65 0.46
C GLN A 16 -7.31 28.51 -0.53
N LEU A 17 -6.42 27.51 -0.38
CA LEU A 17 -6.49 26.27 -1.13
C LEU A 17 -7.81 25.61 -0.75
N ALA A 18 -8.60 25.25 -1.76
CA ALA A 18 -9.90 24.64 -1.54
C ALA A 18 -9.73 23.37 -0.66
N PRO A 19 -10.44 23.27 0.47
CA PRO A 19 -10.20 22.23 1.49
C PRO A 19 -10.50 20.80 1.05
N ASP A 20 -10.96 20.59 -0.18
CA ASP A 20 -11.47 19.30 -0.66
C ASP A 20 -10.60 18.61 -1.75
N ILE A 21 -9.39 19.05 -2.01
CA ILE A 21 -8.49 18.36 -2.97
C ILE A 21 -7.77 17.24 -2.24
N VAL A 22 -8.03 15.99 -2.68
CA VAL A 22 -7.46 14.78 -2.10
C VAL A 22 -6.15 14.42 -2.80
N GLY A 23 -5.22 13.79 -2.08
CA GLY A 23 -4.02 13.17 -2.67
C GLY A 23 -2.79 14.07 -2.77
N LEU A 24 -2.86 15.32 -2.34
CA LEU A 24 -1.73 16.23 -2.30
C LEU A 24 -1.37 16.61 -0.86
N GLU A 25 -0.07 16.78 -0.60
CA GLU A 25 0.49 17.15 0.70
C GLU A 25 0.92 18.62 0.72
N GLN A 26 0.97 19.22 1.91
CA GLN A 26 1.52 20.57 2.06
C GLN A 26 2.99 20.60 1.61
N GLY A 27 3.36 21.63 0.84
CA GLY A 27 4.71 21.76 0.30
C GLY A 27 4.92 21.15 -1.10
N GLU A 28 3.92 20.49 -1.68
CA GLU A 28 3.99 20.08 -3.07
C GLU A 28 3.93 21.27 -4.04
N PRO A 29 4.60 21.17 -5.22
CA PRO A 29 4.60 22.23 -6.23
C PRO A 29 3.19 22.72 -6.57
N THR A 30 3.00 24.05 -6.62
CA THR A 30 1.69 24.70 -6.76
C THR A 30 0.92 24.26 -8.01
N PHE A 31 1.62 23.96 -9.10
CA PHE A 31 0.96 23.53 -10.35
C PHE A 31 0.24 22.18 -10.21
N LEU A 32 0.68 21.27 -9.30
CA LEU A 32 -0.03 20.02 -9.02
C LEU A 32 -1.42 20.28 -8.45
N TRP A 33 -1.57 21.30 -7.62
CA TRP A 33 -2.88 21.73 -7.10
C TRP A 33 -3.79 22.25 -8.23
N GLY A 34 -3.22 22.96 -9.22
CA GLY A 34 -3.93 23.37 -10.42
C GLY A 34 -4.44 22.19 -11.25
N ILE A 35 -3.59 21.15 -11.43
CA ILE A 35 -3.94 19.90 -12.11
C ILE A 35 -5.08 19.20 -11.35
N ALA A 36 -4.92 19.02 -10.03
CA ALA A 36 -5.91 18.33 -9.20
C ALA A 36 -7.25 19.05 -9.19
N ASN A 37 -7.28 20.39 -9.05
CA ASN A 37 -8.50 21.17 -9.12
C ASN A 37 -9.19 21.03 -10.48
N LYS A 38 -8.42 21.08 -11.57
CA LYS A 38 -8.96 20.86 -12.91
C LYS A 38 -9.49 19.43 -13.11
N ALA A 39 -8.80 18.45 -12.57
CA ALA A 39 -9.26 17.05 -12.59
C ALA A 39 -10.57 16.85 -11.83
N LYS A 40 -10.70 17.49 -10.67
CA LYS A 40 -11.90 17.46 -9.83
C LYS A 40 -13.10 18.12 -10.52
N THR A 41 -12.91 19.33 -11.07
CA THR A 41 -13.98 20.16 -11.62
C THR A 41 -14.37 19.77 -13.05
N LYS A 42 -13.42 19.25 -13.84
CA LYS A 42 -13.63 18.90 -15.25
C LYS A 42 -13.38 17.42 -15.49
N LYS A 43 -14.33 16.55 -15.11
CA LYS A 43 -14.21 15.08 -15.15
C LYS A 43 -13.89 14.48 -16.53
N ARG A 44 -14.25 15.15 -17.62
CA ARG A 44 -13.96 14.71 -19.00
C ARG A 44 -12.72 15.36 -19.61
N HIS A 45 -12.03 16.24 -18.84
CA HIS A 45 -10.84 16.91 -19.36
C HIS A 45 -9.70 15.92 -19.54
N ARG A 46 -9.08 15.92 -20.72
CA ARG A 46 -7.85 15.19 -21.05
C ARG A 46 -6.69 16.18 -20.95
N PHE A 47 -5.73 15.85 -20.10
CA PHE A 47 -4.58 16.71 -19.81
C PHE A 47 -3.53 16.63 -20.90
N ARG A 48 -3.05 17.80 -21.33
CA ARG A 48 -1.90 17.98 -22.23
C ARG A 48 -0.74 18.60 -21.46
N ASP A 49 0.43 18.59 -22.08
CA ASP A 49 1.64 19.25 -21.54
C ASP A 49 2.12 18.72 -20.16
N LEU A 50 1.69 17.53 -19.76
CA LEU A 50 2.13 16.89 -18.49
C LEU A 50 3.62 16.55 -18.50
N TYR A 51 4.17 16.26 -19.68
CA TYR A 51 5.59 15.97 -19.81
C TYR A 51 6.46 17.18 -19.40
N ARG A 52 6.00 18.40 -19.67
CA ARG A 52 6.67 19.62 -19.23
C ARG A 52 6.66 19.83 -17.73
N CYS A 53 5.73 19.21 -17.02
CA CYS A 53 5.68 19.24 -15.55
C CYS A 53 6.86 18.48 -14.91
N LEU A 54 7.56 17.60 -15.66
CA LEU A 54 8.77 16.92 -15.21
C LEU A 54 9.98 17.85 -15.26
N ASN A 55 9.89 18.98 -14.58
CA ASN A 55 10.89 20.03 -14.49
C ASN A 55 11.81 19.88 -13.27
N GLY A 56 12.77 20.79 -13.13
CA GLY A 56 13.71 20.77 -12.00
C GLY A 56 13.03 20.85 -10.64
N GLU A 57 12.01 21.69 -10.47
CA GLU A 57 11.28 21.86 -9.23
C GLU A 57 10.64 20.54 -8.76
N LEU A 58 9.91 19.85 -9.67
CA LEU A 58 9.27 18.59 -9.32
C LEU A 58 10.28 17.47 -9.08
N ILE A 59 11.40 17.44 -9.79
CA ILE A 59 12.44 16.43 -9.60
C ILE A 59 13.20 16.67 -8.28
N TYR A 60 13.44 17.92 -7.88
CA TYR A 60 13.95 18.24 -6.54
C TYR A 60 12.99 17.80 -5.46
N TYR A 61 11.71 18.09 -5.59
CA TYR A 61 10.69 17.62 -4.67
C TYR A 61 10.67 16.08 -4.58
N ALA A 62 10.78 15.40 -5.72
CA ALA A 62 10.89 13.94 -5.76
C ALA A 62 12.16 13.44 -5.05
N TRP A 63 13.28 14.14 -5.18
CA TRP A 63 14.53 13.82 -4.48
C TRP A 63 14.34 13.89 -2.96
N GLU A 64 13.70 14.94 -2.44
CA GLU A 64 13.47 15.08 -1.00
C GLU A 64 12.65 13.92 -0.43
N SER A 65 11.64 13.48 -1.15
CA SER A 65 10.76 12.38 -0.74
C SER A 65 11.35 10.98 -0.96
N LEU A 66 12.47 10.85 -1.67
CA LEU A 66 13.08 9.55 -1.99
C LEU A 66 13.73 8.91 -0.78
N ASN A 67 13.54 7.60 -0.61
CA ASN A 67 14.33 6.83 0.36
C ASN A 67 15.80 6.71 -0.08
N LYS A 68 16.65 7.52 0.50
CA LYS A 68 18.08 7.60 0.18
C LYS A 68 18.88 6.35 0.61
N GLY A 69 18.38 5.58 1.58
CA GLY A 69 18.97 4.30 1.99
C GLY A 69 18.55 3.08 1.16
N ALA A 70 17.81 3.30 0.05
CA ALA A 70 17.40 2.21 -0.82
C ALA A 70 18.57 1.73 -1.70
N ALA A 71 18.57 0.41 -2.02
CA ALA A 71 19.59 -0.18 -2.88
C ALA A 71 19.71 0.51 -4.24
N SER A 72 20.93 0.59 -4.79
CA SER A 72 21.21 1.14 -6.13
C SER A 72 20.65 0.25 -7.23
N GLY A 73 20.41 0.86 -8.41
CA GLY A 73 19.99 0.16 -9.62
C GLY A 73 21.14 -0.61 -10.30
N VAL A 74 20.97 -0.84 -11.60
CA VAL A 74 21.95 -1.54 -12.45
C VAL A 74 23.26 -0.73 -12.61
N ASP A 75 23.18 0.59 -12.48
CA ASP A 75 24.30 1.52 -12.61
C ASP A 75 25.13 1.71 -11.33
N ASN A 76 24.75 1.06 -10.26
CA ASN A 76 25.36 1.15 -8.94
C ASN A 76 25.44 2.58 -8.35
N VAL A 77 24.70 3.55 -8.91
CA VAL A 77 24.65 4.92 -8.40
C VAL A 77 23.84 4.94 -7.11
N THR A 78 24.50 5.32 -6.01
CA THR A 78 23.85 5.50 -4.70
C THR A 78 23.31 6.91 -4.55
N ALA A 79 22.42 7.11 -3.59
CA ALA A 79 21.91 8.46 -3.30
C ALA A 79 23.01 9.39 -2.77
N GLU A 80 23.95 8.86 -1.99
CA GLU A 80 25.09 9.61 -1.46
C GLU A 80 25.96 10.15 -2.61
N ALA A 81 26.39 9.28 -3.54
CA ALA A 81 27.20 9.68 -4.68
C ALA A 81 26.46 10.66 -5.62
N TYR A 82 25.15 10.48 -5.79
CA TYR A 82 24.35 11.42 -6.59
C TYR A 82 24.18 12.78 -5.93
N ALA A 83 24.19 12.83 -4.59
CA ALA A 83 24.09 14.06 -3.82
C ALA A 83 25.34 14.94 -3.87
N GLU A 84 26.52 14.40 -4.18
CA GLU A 84 27.78 15.16 -4.26
C GLU A 84 27.68 16.32 -5.27
N ASP A 85 26.96 16.13 -6.38
CA ASP A 85 26.71 17.16 -7.40
C ASP A 85 25.23 17.19 -7.79
N LEU A 86 24.35 17.25 -6.77
CA LEU A 86 22.90 17.11 -6.93
C LEU A 86 22.33 18.08 -7.96
N HIS A 87 22.73 19.36 -7.89
CA HIS A 87 22.19 20.40 -8.76
C HIS A 87 22.50 20.11 -10.22
N ALA A 88 23.76 19.88 -10.56
CA ALA A 88 24.17 19.58 -11.94
C ALA A 88 23.60 18.23 -12.42
N ASN A 89 23.49 17.23 -11.53
CA ASN A 89 22.87 15.94 -11.88
C ASN A 89 21.41 16.11 -12.27
N ILE A 90 20.63 16.86 -11.48
CA ILE A 90 19.23 17.16 -11.79
C ILE A 90 19.11 18.01 -13.05
N GLN A 91 19.95 19.03 -13.24
CA GLN A 91 19.94 19.84 -14.47
C GLN A 91 20.22 18.98 -15.71
N ARG A 92 21.24 18.12 -15.68
CA ARG A 92 21.55 17.19 -16.77
C ARG A 92 20.38 16.23 -17.05
N LEU A 93 19.69 15.76 -16.01
CA LEU A 93 18.52 14.89 -16.15
C LEU A 93 17.36 15.63 -16.82
N VAL A 94 17.05 16.85 -16.38
CA VAL A 94 16.02 17.72 -16.97
C VAL A 94 16.33 18.04 -18.42
N GLU A 95 17.59 18.35 -18.76
CA GLU A 95 18.00 18.61 -20.12
C GLU A 95 17.82 17.40 -21.05
N ARG A 96 18.14 16.18 -20.55
CA ARG A 96 17.88 14.94 -21.31
C ARG A 96 16.38 14.66 -21.49
N LEU A 97 15.53 15.07 -20.54
CA LEU A 97 14.07 15.01 -20.69
C LEU A 97 13.61 16.00 -21.77
N LYS A 98 14.00 17.28 -21.68
CA LYS A 98 13.62 18.33 -22.64
C LYS A 98 14.03 17.98 -24.08
N THR A 99 15.24 17.48 -24.27
CA THR A 99 15.79 17.07 -25.58
C THR A 99 15.33 15.67 -26.02
N LYS A 100 14.45 15.00 -25.24
CA LYS A 100 13.96 13.64 -25.50
C LYS A 100 15.06 12.57 -25.60
N ARG A 101 16.24 12.85 -25.08
CA ARG A 101 17.40 11.94 -25.02
C ARG A 101 17.37 10.99 -23.82
N TYR A 102 16.43 11.18 -22.90
CA TYR A 102 16.28 10.26 -21.76
C TYR A 102 15.95 8.84 -22.25
N ARG A 103 16.67 7.85 -21.68
CA ARG A 103 16.47 6.42 -21.86
C ARG A 103 16.32 5.76 -20.50
N ALA A 104 15.26 4.98 -20.30
CA ALA A 104 15.11 4.16 -19.12
C ALA A 104 16.24 3.10 -19.09
N LYS A 105 16.86 2.91 -17.94
CA LYS A 105 17.88 1.88 -17.74
C LYS A 105 17.22 0.53 -17.45
N LEU A 106 18.01 -0.55 -17.55
CA LEU A 106 17.56 -1.86 -17.12
C LEU A 106 17.17 -1.84 -15.65
N VAL A 107 16.15 -2.61 -15.28
CA VAL A 107 15.72 -2.80 -13.90
C VAL A 107 16.48 -3.98 -13.30
N ARG A 108 17.19 -3.78 -12.21
CA ARG A 108 17.95 -4.85 -11.53
C ARG A 108 17.01 -5.75 -10.73
N ARG A 109 17.01 -7.05 -11.01
CA ARG A 109 16.19 -8.05 -10.30
C ARG A 109 16.80 -8.41 -8.96
N VAL A 110 15.96 -8.51 -7.92
CA VAL A 110 16.29 -9.05 -6.61
C VAL A 110 15.13 -9.93 -6.13
N TYR A 111 15.43 -11.02 -5.45
CA TYR A 111 14.42 -11.93 -4.95
C TYR A 111 14.28 -11.82 -3.43
N ILE A 112 13.05 -11.62 -2.94
CA ILE A 112 12.74 -11.59 -1.50
C ILE A 112 11.88 -12.80 -1.13
N PRO A 113 12.23 -13.56 -0.07
CA PRO A 113 11.47 -14.74 0.33
C PRO A 113 10.06 -14.37 0.81
N LYS A 114 9.04 -15.04 0.25
CA LYS A 114 7.65 -14.98 0.70
C LYS A 114 7.44 -15.88 1.94
N GLU A 115 6.33 -15.66 2.66
CA GLU A 115 5.96 -16.44 3.85
C GLU A 115 5.74 -17.94 3.57
N ASN A 116 5.41 -18.31 2.34
CA ASN A 116 5.18 -19.68 1.86
C ASN A 116 6.42 -20.36 1.28
N GLY A 117 7.61 -19.76 1.43
CA GLY A 117 8.87 -20.29 0.88
C GLY A 117 9.13 -19.93 -0.58
N LYS A 118 8.12 -19.44 -1.33
CA LYS A 118 8.33 -18.91 -2.68
C LYS A 118 9.09 -17.57 -2.62
N GLN A 119 9.72 -17.19 -3.70
CA GLN A 119 10.39 -15.90 -3.83
C GLN A 119 9.45 -14.86 -4.47
N ARG A 120 9.60 -13.60 -4.06
CA ARG A 120 8.97 -12.45 -4.73
C ARG A 120 10.04 -11.74 -5.54
N PRO A 121 9.89 -11.67 -6.86
CA PRO A 121 10.77 -10.87 -7.68
C PRO A 121 10.51 -9.38 -7.41
N LEU A 122 11.57 -8.62 -7.13
CA LEU A 122 11.54 -7.16 -7.05
C LEU A 122 12.46 -6.58 -8.12
N GLY A 123 12.00 -5.51 -8.74
CA GLY A 123 12.81 -4.74 -9.66
C GLY A 123 13.33 -3.46 -8.99
N ILE A 124 14.60 -3.20 -9.06
CA ILE A 124 15.22 -1.97 -8.56
C ILE A 124 15.62 -1.10 -9.76
N PRO A 125 14.86 -0.03 -10.06
CA PRO A 125 15.22 0.91 -11.11
C PRO A 125 16.47 1.72 -10.73
N ALA A 126 17.17 2.26 -11.72
CA ALA A 126 18.23 3.22 -11.50
C ALA A 126 17.74 4.45 -10.74
N LEU A 127 18.65 5.18 -10.09
CA LEU A 127 18.29 6.33 -9.24
C LEU A 127 17.55 7.41 -10.02
N GLU A 128 18.04 7.77 -11.22
CA GLU A 128 17.39 8.77 -12.07
C GLU A 128 16.01 8.31 -12.54
N ASP A 129 15.83 7.02 -12.86
CA ASP A 129 14.54 6.46 -13.22
C ASP A 129 13.56 6.57 -12.04
N ARG A 130 14.04 6.30 -10.82
CA ARG A 130 13.22 6.48 -9.60
C ARG A 130 12.79 7.93 -9.40
N LEU A 131 13.65 8.89 -9.67
CA LEU A 131 13.33 10.33 -9.56
C LEU A 131 12.23 10.72 -10.54
N ILE A 132 12.39 10.35 -11.82
CA ILE A 132 11.40 10.70 -12.85
C ILE A 132 10.09 9.94 -12.61
N GLN A 133 10.15 8.67 -12.21
CA GLN A 133 8.96 7.89 -11.84
C GLN A 133 8.23 8.50 -10.63
N SER A 134 8.96 9.01 -9.64
CA SER A 134 8.37 9.71 -8.49
C SER A 134 7.68 11.00 -8.92
N ALA A 135 8.33 11.80 -9.76
CA ALA A 135 7.74 13.01 -10.32
C ALA A 135 6.47 12.70 -11.14
N ALA A 136 6.52 11.70 -12.02
CA ALA A 136 5.37 11.27 -12.82
C ALA A 136 4.23 10.70 -11.95
N ALA A 137 4.57 9.95 -10.89
CA ALA A 137 3.57 9.44 -9.94
C ALA A 137 2.82 10.57 -9.24
N LYS A 138 3.49 11.68 -8.89
CA LYS A 138 2.84 12.88 -8.32
C LYS A 138 1.85 13.52 -9.31
N VAL A 139 2.23 13.65 -10.58
CA VAL A 139 1.33 14.16 -11.64
C VAL A 139 0.11 13.25 -11.81
N LEU A 140 0.33 11.93 -11.88
CA LEU A 140 -0.76 10.95 -11.99
C LEU A 140 -1.67 10.98 -10.76
N THR A 141 -1.09 11.07 -9.56
CA THR A 141 -1.85 11.17 -8.30
C THR A 141 -2.73 12.42 -8.30
N ALA A 142 -2.21 13.58 -8.72
CA ALA A 142 -2.99 14.81 -8.80
C ALA A 142 -4.24 14.66 -9.68
N ILE A 143 -4.17 13.86 -10.74
CA ILE A 143 -5.29 13.59 -11.65
C ILE A 143 -6.23 12.52 -11.08
N TYR A 144 -5.69 11.32 -10.79
CA TYR A 144 -6.50 10.13 -10.56
C TYR A 144 -7.07 10.01 -9.14
N GLU A 145 -6.47 10.67 -8.14
CA GLU A 145 -7.08 10.75 -6.80
C GLU A 145 -8.44 11.46 -6.83
N GLN A 146 -8.68 12.31 -7.84
CA GLN A 146 -9.96 12.97 -8.03
C GLN A 146 -11.00 12.06 -8.72
N ASP A 147 -10.57 10.91 -9.28
CA ASP A 147 -11.43 9.97 -10.01
C ASP A 147 -11.66 8.66 -9.27
N PHE A 148 -10.69 8.23 -8.46
CA PHE A 148 -10.79 6.96 -7.72
C PHE A 148 -11.99 6.94 -6.79
N LEU A 149 -12.70 5.83 -6.80
CA LEU A 149 -13.87 5.60 -5.95
C LEU A 149 -13.47 5.38 -4.48
N ASP A 150 -14.42 5.58 -3.58
CA ASP A 150 -14.22 5.44 -2.14
C ASP A 150 -13.96 4.00 -1.71
N CYS A 151 -14.34 3.02 -2.51
CA CYS A 151 -14.05 1.60 -2.27
C CYS A 151 -12.56 1.24 -2.33
N SER A 152 -11.71 2.08 -2.92
CA SER A 152 -10.27 1.85 -3.11
C SER A 152 -9.43 2.55 -2.03
N TYR A 153 -8.55 1.80 -1.36
CA TYR A 153 -7.73 2.28 -0.23
C TYR A 153 -6.22 2.17 -0.44
N GLY A 154 -5.75 1.09 -1.07
CA GLY A 154 -4.31 0.83 -1.18
C GLY A 154 -3.56 1.84 -2.04
N TYR A 155 -2.35 2.21 -1.63
CA TYR A 155 -1.46 3.14 -2.34
C TYR A 155 -2.03 4.55 -2.56
N ARG A 156 -2.99 4.97 -1.75
CA ARG A 156 -3.62 6.29 -1.83
C ARG A 156 -3.26 7.13 -0.61
N ALA A 157 -2.97 8.41 -0.83
CA ALA A 157 -2.68 9.35 0.25
C ALA A 157 -3.89 9.51 1.20
N GLY A 158 -3.63 9.58 2.50
CA GLY A 158 -4.67 9.72 3.51
C GLY A 158 -5.56 8.48 3.72
N ARG A 159 -5.27 7.36 3.04
CA ARG A 159 -6.01 6.09 3.18
C ARG A 159 -5.09 4.96 3.62
N SER A 160 -5.55 4.15 4.55
CA SER A 160 -4.76 3.08 5.15
C SER A 160 -5.47 1.71 5.08
N ALA A 161 -4.72 0.64 5.35
CA ALA A 161 -5.29 -0.69 5.53
C ALA A 161 -6.30 -0.74 6.70
N HIS A 162 -6.08 0.09 7.72
CA HIS A 162 -6.99 0.18 8.86
C HIS A 162 -8.32 0.84 8.50
N ASP A 163 -8.31 1.83 7.62
CA ASP A 163 -9.53 2.47 7.12
C ASP A 163 -10.34 1.47 6.30
N ALA A 164 -9.70 0.72 5.38
CA ALA A 164 -10.35 -0.35 4.62
C ALA A 164 -10.98 -1.42 5.54
N VAL A 165 -10.23 -1.88 6.57
CA VAL A 165 -10.71 -2.87 7.54
C VAL A 165 -11.85 -2.31 8.38
N SER A 166 -11.81 -1.04 8.76
CA SER A 166 -12.84 -0.38 9.56
C SER A 166 -14.12 -0.20 8.76
N GLU A 167 -14.00 0.28 7.52
CA GLU A 167 -15.14 0.45 6.61
C GLU A 167 -15.81 -0.89 6.29
N LEU A 168 -15.05 -1.90 5.89
CA LEU A 168 -15.58 -3.25 5.66
C LEU A 168 -16.28 -3.81 6.90
N THR A 169 -15.74 -3.54 8.09
CA THR A 169 -16.38 -3.97 9.34
C THR A 169 -17.71 -3.26 9.56
N ARG A 170 -17.77 -1.97 9.31
CA ARG A 170 -18.98 -1.16 9.45
C ARG A 170 -20.06 -1.65 8.49
N GLU A 171 -19.70 -1.83 7.22
CA GLU A 171 -20.60 -2.35 6.19
C GLU A 171 -21.16 -3.74 6.57
N LEU A 172 -20.30 -4.67 6.93
CA LEU A 172 -20.73 -6.03 7.30
C LEU A 172 -21.53 -6.07 8.61
N GLN A 173 -21.25 -5.17 9.57
CA GLN A 173 -21.96 -5.14 10.86
C GLN A 173 -23.38 -4.58 10.72
N PHE A 174 -23.54 -3.51 9.96
CA PHE A 174 -24.77 -2.73 9.92
C PHE A 174 -25.55 -2.87 8.61
N GLY A 175 -24.89 -3.28 7.53
CA GLY A 175 -25.51 -3.51 6.23
C GLY A 175 -26.31 -4.82 6.19
N PRO A 176 -27.14 -4.99 5.15
CA PRO A 176 -27.99 -6.16 4.97
C PRO A 176 -27.29 -7.36 4.31
N TYR A 177 -25.97 -7.39 4.32
CA TYR A 177 -25.18 -8.37 3.56
C TYR A 177 -25.21 -9.76 4.19
N HIS A 178 -25.37 -10.78 3.32
CA HIS A 178 -25.42 -12.19 3.72
C HIS A 178 -24.37 -13.06 3.06
N THR A 179 -23.80 -12.62 1.96
CA THR A 179 -22.80 -13.38 1.20
C THR A 179 -21.60 -12.49 0.90
N VAL A 180 -20.41 -13.04 1.09
CA VAL A 180 -19.14 -12.39 0.78
C VAL A 180 -18.44 -13.14 -0.34
N VAL A 181 -17.84 -12.41 -1.26
CA VAL A 181 -16.90 -12.90 -2.26
C VAL A 181 -15.54 -12.27 -1.97
N GLU A 182 -14.58 -13.10 -1.57
CA GLU A 182 -13.15 -12.72 -1.55
C GLU A 182 -12.50 -13.21 -2.82
N ALA A 183 -11.64 -12.41 -3.43
CA ALA A 183 -10.91 -12.83 -4.61
C ALA A 183 -9.50 -12.23 -4.64
N ASP A 184 -8.59 -12.96 -5.27
CA ASP A 184 -7.19 -12.59 -5.46
C ASP A 184 -6.86 -12.73 -6.96
N ILE A 185 -6.09 -11.78 -7.49
CA ILE A 185 -5.64 -11.81 -8.89
C ILE A 185 -4.28 -12.51 -8.93
N GLN A 186 -4.14 -13.49 -9.80
CA GLN A 186 -2.90 -14.21 -9.97
C GLN A 186 -1.83 -13.30 -10.57
N GLY A 187 -0.75 -13.04 -9.82
CA GLY A 187 0.39 -12.29 -10.35
C GLY A 187 0.05 -10.91 -10.92
N PHE A 188 -0.87 -10.17 -10.31
CA PHE A 188 -1.44 -8.93 -10.85
C PHE A 188 -0.41 -7.99 -11.50
N PHE A 189 0.70 -7.70 -10.79
CA PHE A 189 1.75 -6.81 -11.29
C PHE A 189 2.52 -7.39 -12.48
N ASP A 190 2.54 -8.70 -12.63
CA ASP A 190 3.27 -9.40 -13.69
C ASP A 190 2.42 -9.58 -14.97
N HIS A 191 1.07 -9.50 -14.85
CA HIS A 191 0.12 -9.73 -15.94
C HIS A 191 -0.65 -8.47 -16.39
N MET A 192 -0.28 -7.30 -15.87
CA MET A 192 -0.91 -6.05 -16.29
C MET A 192 -0.59 -5.77 -17.77
N ASP A 193 -1.60 -5.78 -18.62
CA ASP A 193 -1.46 -5.53 -20.05
C ASP A 193 -1.07 -4.05 -20.31
N HIS A 194 -0.03 -3.83 -21.11
CA HIS A 194 0.51 -2.50 -21.35
C HIS A 194 -0.40 -1.63 -22.21
N ASP A 195 -1.07 -2.21 -23.19
CA ASP A 195 -1.90 -1.45 -24.11
C ASP A 195 -3.22 -1.07 -23.43
N TRP A 196 -3.84 -1.99 -22.69
CA TRP A 196 -4.97 -1.66 -21.82
C TRP A 196 -4.63 -0.55 -20.81
N LEU A 197 -3.47 -0.63 -20.16
CA LEU A 197 -3.06 0.41 -19.21
C LEU A 197 -2.94 1.77 -19.90
N LEU A 198 -2.35 1.83 -21.10
CA LEU A 198 -2.20 3.08 -21.84
C LEU A 198 -3.55 3.62 -22.31
N GLU A 199 -4.47 2.78 -22.80
CA GLU A 199 -5.83 3.17 -23.13
C GLU A 199 -6.59 3.75 -21.91
N MET A 200 -6.42 3.13 -20.73
CA MET A 200 -6.98 3.65 -19.47
C MET A 200 -6.41 5.01 -19.10
N LEU A 201 -5.10 5.21 -19.28
CA LEU A 201 -4.44 6.50 -19.05
C LEU A 201 -4.91 7.56 -20.04
N GLU A 202 -5.14 7.20 -21.29
CA GLU A 202 -5.63 8.09 -22.35
C GLU A 202 -7.04 8.64 -22.09
N GLN A 203 -7.82 8.01 -21.20
CA GLN A 203 -9.12 8.57 -20.77
C GLN A 203 -8.95 9.96 -20.11
N ARG A 204 -7.81 10.22 -19.49
CA ARG A 204 -7.52 11.48 -18.80
C ARG A 204 -6.30 12.22 -19.33
N ILE A 205 -5.48 11.60 -20.15
CA ILE A 205 -4.20 12.13 -20.62
C ILE A 205 -4.17 12.15 -22.14
N ASP A 206 -3.89 13.33 -22.71
CA ASP A 206 -3.69 13.58 -24.14
C ASP A 206 -2.29 14.16 -24.37
N ASP A 207 -1.28 13.52 -23.77
CA ASP A 207 0.13 13.88 -23.88
C ASP A 207 0.94 12.65 -24.31
N ARG A 208 1.20 12.56 -25.61
CA ARG A 208 1.95 11.43 -26.21
C ARG A 208 3.34 11.28 -25.62
N ALA A 209 4.01 12.39 -25.25
CA ALA A 209 5.35 12.35 -24.69
C ALA A 209 5.33 11.75 -23.27
N PHE A 210 4.34 12.13 -22.45
CA PHE A 210 4.16 11.60 -21.11
C PHE A 210 3.77 10.11 -21.13
N LEU A 211 2.82 9.72 -21.96
CA LEU A 211 2.43 8.32 -22.15
C LEU A 211 3.58 7.48 -22.72
N GLY A 212 4.35 8.05 -23.68
CA GLY A 212 5.55 7.42 -24.21
C GLY A 212 6.64 7.18 -23.15
N LEU A 213 6.74 8.06 -22.15
CA LEU A 213 7.65 7.87 -21.02
C LEU A 213 7.20 6.69 -20.15
N ILE A 214 5.91 6.59 -19.84
CA ILE A 214 5.35 5.45 -19.10
C ILE A 214 5.59 4.14 -19.88
N ARG A 215 5.32 4.13 -21.19
CA ARG A 215 5.58 2.97 -22.07
C ARG A 215 7.06 2.55 -22.02
N LYS A 216 8.01 3.49 -21.95
CA LYS A 216 9.44 3.17 -21.82
C LYS A 216 9.75 2.44 -20.53
N TRP A 217 9.13 2.80 -19.40
CA TRP A 217 9.33 2.11 -18.13
C TRP A 217 8.68 0.73 -18.10
N LEU A 218 7.51 0.58 -18.70
CA LEU A 218 6.83 -0.72 -18.82
C LEU A 218 7.65 -1.71 -19.66
N LYS A 219 8.30 -1.22 -20.72
CA LYS A 219 9.17 -2.01 -21.63
C LYS A 219 10.64 -2.03 -21.22
N ALA A 220 11.01 -1.42 -20.09
CA ALA A 220 12.38 -1.45 -19.62
C ALA A 220 12.79 -2.89 -19.31
N GLY A 221 13.91 -3.33 -19.92
CA GLY A 221 14.42 -4.67 -19.72
C GLY A 221 14.78 -4.92 -18.25
N ILE A 222 14.69 -6.16 -17.84
CA ILE A 222 14.98 -6.61 -16.48
C ILE A 222 16.27 -7.41 -16.52
N LEU A 223 17.29 -6.95 -15.79
CA LEU A 223 18.54 -7.69 -15.61
C LEU A 223 18.38 -8.70 -14.46
N GLU A 224 18.33 -9.97 -14.82
CA GLU A 224 18.26 -11.09 -13.87
C GLU A 224 19.55 -11.31 -13.10
N THR A 225 19.49 -12.07 -12.03
CA THR A 225 20.64 -12.38 -11.18
C THR A 225 21.69 -13.26 -11.86
N ASP A 226 21.35 -13.96 -12.94
CA ASP A 226 22.21 -14.76 -13.78
C ASP A 226 22.83 -13.95 -14.95
N GLY A 227 22.56 -12.64 -15.01
CA GLY A 227 23.07 -11.74 -16.06
C GLY A 227 22.21 -11.68 -17.34
N LYS A 228 21.14 -12.47 -17.43
CA LYS A 228 20.23 -12.42 -18.59
C LYS A 228 19.36 -11.18 -18.53
N VAL A 229 19.03 -10.64 -19.69
CA VAL A 229 18.07 -9.53 -19.85
C VAL A 229 16.75 -10.09 -20.36
N ILE A 230 15.68 -9.86 -19.60
CA ILE A 230 14.31 -10.20 -19.98
C ILE A 230 13.60 -8.91 -20.39
N ASN A 231 12.99 -8.92 -21.57
CA ASN A 231 12.14 -7.83 -22.04
C ASN A 231 10.68 -8.16 -21.70
N PRO A 232 10.04 -7.42 -20.79
CA PRO A 232 8.66 -7.71 -20.40
C PRO A 232 7.68 -7.32 -21.52
N GLU A 233 6.78 -8.23 -21.88
CA GLU A 233 5.67 -7.96 -22.79
C GLU A 233 4.44 -7.47 -22.01
N THR A 234 4.31 -7.90 -20.76
CA THR A 234 3.26 -7.51 -19.83
C THR A 234 3.83 -7.15 -18.46
N GLY A 235 3.02 -6.57 -17.63
CA GLY A 235 3.35 -6.27 -16.25
C GLY A 235 4.14 -4.99 -16.03
N THR A 236 4.32 -4.67 -14.77
CA THR A 236 5.19 -3.57 -14.33
C THR A 236 6.16 -4.09 -13.29
N PRO A 237 7.44 -3.70 -13.33
CA PRO A 237 8.41 -4.18 -12.35
C PRO A 237 7.91 -3.91 -10.92
N GLN A 238 7.75 -4.97 -10.12
CA GLN A 238 7.43 -4.83 -8.69
C GLN A 238 8.59 -4.09 -8.00
N GLY A 239 8.36 -2.83 -7.59
CA GLY A 239 9.37 -1.96 -6.99
C GLY A 239 9.61 -0.66 -7.76
N GLY A 240 9.03 -0.49 -8.94
CA GLY A 240 8.93 0.81 -9.62
C GLY A 240 8.06 1.78 -8.80
N ILE A 241 8.51 3.03 -8.65
CA ILE A 241 7.79 4.03 -7.81
C ILE A 241 6.44 4.42 -8.44
N VAL A 242 6.34 4.39 -9.77
CA VAL A 242 5.08 4.68 -10.48
C VAL A 242 4.11 3.50 -10.50
N SER A 243 4.60 2.25 -10.28
CA SER A 243 3.78 1.04 -10.40
C SER A 243 2.54 1.02 -9.50
N PRO A 244 2.55 1.51 -8.23
CA PRO A 244 1.36 1.54 -7.39
C PRO A 244 0.22 2.39 -7.93
N VAL A 245 0.49 3.57 -8.46
CA VAL A 245 -0.56 4.44 -9.04
C VAL A 245 -1.08 3.86 -10.34
N LEU A 246 -0.21 3.28 -11.21
CA LEU A 246 -0.62 2.60 -12.43
C LEU A 246 -1.51 1.38 -12.12
N ALA A 247 -1.17 0.62 -11.08
CA ALA A 247 -1.98 -0.49 -10.58
C ALA A 247 -3.38 -0.04 -10.14
N ASN A 248 -3.48 1.08 -9.44
CA ASN A 248 -4.76 1.64 -9.06
C ASN A 248 -5.56 2.15 -10.27
N VAL A 249 -4.93 2.77 -11.26
CA VAL A 249 -5.60 3.17 -12.50
C VAL A 249 -6.16 1.93 -13.21
N TYR A 250 -5.36 0.88 -13.34
CA TYR A 250 -5.80 -0.37 -13.99
C TYR A 250 -7.03 -0.98 -13.32
N LEU A 251 -6.98 -1.16 -12.00
CA LEU A 251 -8.09 -1.74 -11.24
C LEU A 251 -9.31 -0.82 -11.16
N HIS A 252 -9.11 0.49 -11.19
CA HIS A 252 -10.21 1.44 -11.27
C HIS A 252 -11.09 1.20 -12.51
N TYR A 253 -10.49 1.00 -13.68
CA TYR A 253 -11.24 0.74 -14.92
C TYR A 253 -11.67 -0.72 -15.05
N ALA A 254 -10.82 -1.67 -14.68
CA ALA A 254 -11.12 -3.09 -14.83
C ALA A 254 -12.17 -3.58 -13.83
N LEU A 255 -12.10 -3.11 -12.58
CA LEU A 255 -12.91 -3.63 -11.47
C LEU A 255 -13.83 -2.58 -10.85
N ASP A 256 -13.29 -1.45 -10.33
CA ASP A 256 -14.04 -0.53 -9.47
C ASP A 256 -15.24 0.09 -10.21
N LEU A 257 -15.02 0.67 -11.40
CA LEU A 257 -16.09 1.27 -12.21
C LEU A 257 -17.09 0.24 -12.71
N TRP A 258 -16.64 -0.97 -13.04
CA TRP A 258 -17.54 -2.04 -13.44
C TRP A 258 -18.44 -2.47 -12.27
N PHE A 259 -17.86 -2.61 -11.07
CA PHE A 259 -18.64 -2.94 -9.88
C PHE A 259 -19.68 -1.86 -9.57
N ASP A 260 -19.27 -0.60 -9.53
CA ASP A 260 -20.12 0.55 -9.22
C ASP A 260 -21.24 0.75 -10.25
N ARG A 261 -20.89 0.76 -11.55
CA ARG A 261 -21.82 1.19 -12.61
C ARG A 261 -22.65 0.06 -13.19
N VAL A 262 -22.19 -1.18 -13.09
CA VAL A 262 -22.84 -2.34 -13.71
C VAL A 262 -23.30 -3.34 -12.66
N VAL A 263 -22.41 -3.84 -11.81
CA VAL A 263 -22.75 -4.88 -10.83
C VAL A 263 -23.79 -4.38 -9.84
N MET A 264 -23.52 -3.26 -9.15
CA MET A 264 -24.44 -2.73 -8.16
C MET A 264 -25.82 -2.41 -8.74
N LYS A 265 -25.89 -1.91 -9.98
CA LYS A 265 -27.16 -1.60 -10.66
C LYS A 265 -27.93 -2.84 -11.11
N SER A 266 -27.24 -3.96 -11.33
CA SER A 266 -27.86 -5.22 -11.75
C SER A 266 -28.27 -6.11 -10.56
N CYS A 267 -27.83 -5.77 -9.33
CA CYS A 267 -28.23 -6.48 -8.13
C CYS A 267 -29.68 -6.12 -7.72
N ARG A 268 -30.39 -7.11 -7.21
CA ARG A 268 -31.73 -6.93 -6.61
C ARG A 268 -31.65 -6.27 -5.24
N GLY A 269 -30.57 -6.54 -4.52
CA GLY A 269 -30.27 -5.99 -3.21
C GLY A 269 -29.01 -5.13 -3.19
N LYS A 270 -28.60 -4.74 -2.00
CA LYS A 270 -27.38 -3.94 -1.81
C LYS A 270 -26.14 -4.79 -2.07
N ALA A 271 -25.14 -4.17 -2.67
CA ALA A 271 -23.81 -4.74 -2.84
C ALA A 271 -22.75 -3.69 -2.48
N THR A 272 -21.60 -4.11 -1.99
CA THR A 272 -20.47 -3.23 -1.68
C THR A 272 -19.15 -3.89 -2.06
N LEU A 273 -18.17 -3.07 -2.41
CA LEU A 273 -16.79 -3.45 -2.70
C LEU A 273 -15.86 -2.70 -1.73
N THR A 274 -14.90 -3.40 -1.16
CA THR A 274 -13.77 -2.80 -0.43
C THR A 274 -12.47 -3.36 -0.98
N ARG A 275 -11.59 -2.50 -1.51
CA ARG A 275 -10.34 -2.88 -2.16
C ARG A 275 -9.13 -2.20 -1.52
N TYR A 276 -8.10 -2.99 -1.26
CA TYR A 276 -6.78 -2.51 -0.86
C TYR A 276 -5.73 -3.04 -1.84
N ALA A 277 -5.30 -2.24 -2.79
CA ALA A 277 -4.47 -2.66 -3.93
C ALA A 277 -5.14 -3.80 -4.72
N ASP A 278 -4.50 -4.96 -4.82
CA ASP A 278 -4.98 -6.19 -5.45
C ASP A 278 -5.78 -7.13 -4.51
N ASP A 279 -5.85 -6.80 -3.21
CA ASP A 279 -6.67 -7.53 -2.22
C ASP A 279 -8.04 -6.85 -2.08
N TRP A 280 -9.13 -7.57 -2.28
CA TRP A 280 -10.47 -7.00 -2.26
C TRP A 280 -11.56 -7.99 -1.85
N VAL A 281 -12.64 -7.43 -1.35
CA VAL A 281 -13.80 -8.16 -0.85
C VAL A 281 -15.07 -7.47 -1.32
N CYS A 282 -16.02 -8.25 -1.88
CA CYS A 282 -17.37 -7.82 -2.15
C CYS A 282 -18.35 -8.45 -1.16
N ALA A 283 -19.38 -7.70 -0.78
CA ALA A 283 -20.47 -8.26 0.02
C ALA A 283 -21.82 -7.98 -0.67
N PHE A 284 -22.73 -8.94 -0.58
CA PHE A 284 -24.03 -8.94 -1.26
C PHE A 284 -25.16 -9.25 -0.28
N GLU A 285 -26.29 -8.60 -0.46
CA GLU A 285 -27.50 -8.86 0.29
C GLU A 285 -28.12 -10.21 -0.13
N HIS A 286 -28.21 -10.48 -1.44
CA HIS A 286 -28.77 -11.73 -1.98
C HIS A 286 -27.67 -12.66 -2.48
N GLU A 287 -27.87 -13.94 -2.23
CA GLU A 287 -26.92 -14.99 -2.65
C GLU A 287 -26.84 -15.11 -4.18
N ASP A 288 -28.00 -14.96 -4.86
CA ASP A 288 -28.06 -15.04 -6.33
C ASP A 288 -27.26 -13.92 -7.01
N ASP A 289 -27.24 -12.72 -6.41
CA ASP A 289 -26.42 -11.60 -6.89
C ASP A 289 -24.93 -11.91 -6.74
N ALA A 290 -24.53 -12.48 -5.59
CA ALA A 290 -23.17 -12.92 -5.34
C ALA A 290 -22.75 -14.04 -6.31
N GLU A 291 -23.64 -15.01 -6.60
CA GLU A 291 -23.38 -16.10 -7.54
C GLU A 291 -23.19 -15.56 -8.96
N ARG A 292 -24.08 -14.67 -9.41
CA ARG A 292 -23.98 -14.04 -10.73
C ARG A 292 -22.67 -13.26 -10.86
N PHE A 293 -22.31 -12.45 -9.84
CA PHE A 293 -21.04 -11.74 -9.80
C PHE A 293 -19.86 -12.72 -9.88
N TYR A 294 -19.85 -13.77 -9.05
CA TYR A 294 -18.79 -14.76 -8.99
C TYR A 294 -18.54 -15.44 -10.34
N ARG A 295 -19.59 -15.76 -11.08
CA ARG A 295 -19.50 -16.34 -12.44
C ARG A 295 -19.00 -15.34 -13.50
N MET A 296 -19.37 -14.07 -13.37
CA MET A 296 -18.99 -13.04 -14.35
C MET A 296 -17.59 -12.48 -14.13
N LEU A 297 -17.08 -12.51 -12.90
CA LEU A 297 -15.81 -11.94 -12.51
C LEU A 297 -14.62 -12.49 -13.32
N PRO A 298 -14.43 -13.80 -13.53
CA PRO A 298 -13.34 -14.31 -14.36
C PRO A 298 -13.37 -13.75 -15.78
N LYS A 299 -14.56 -13.75 -16.41
CA LYS A 299 -14.75 -13.22 -17.77
C LYS A 299 -14.41 -11.72 -17.85
N ARG A 300 -14.80 -10.96 -16.81
CA ARG A 300 -14.49 -9.53 -16.74
C ARG A 300 -12.99 -9.29 -16.65
N LEU A 301 -12.30 -9.99 -15.77
CA LEU A 301 -10.86 -9.82 -15.57
C LEU A 301 -10.05 -10.30 -16.77
N GLN A 302 -10.43 -11.43 -17.36
CA GLN A 302 -9.81 -11.97 -18.56
C GLN A 302 -9.81 -10.98 -19.73
N LYS A 303 -10.87 -10.16 -19.89
CA LYS A 303 -10.92 -9.09 -20.88
C LYS A 303 -9.72 -8.13 -20.76
N PHE A 304 -9.17 -7.96 -19.57
CA PHE A 304 -8.03 -7.11 -19.27
C PHE A 304 -6.75 -7.90 -19.01
N GLY A 305 -6.61 -9.11 -19.54
CA GLY A 305 -5.42 -9.93 -19.39
C GLY A 305 -5.16 -10.41 -17.95
N LEU A 306 -6.17 -10.34 -17.06
CA LEU A 306 -6.03 -10.72 -15.66
C LEU A 306 -6.73 -12.05 -15.37
N GLU A 307 -6.11 -12.88 -14.54
CA GLU A 307 -6.64 -14.16 -14.10
C GLU A 307 -6.90 -14.18 -12.60
N ILE A 308 -7.95 -14.90 -12.20
CA ILE A 308 -8.28 -15.12 -10.79
C ILE A 308 -7.45 -16.27 -10.24
N ALA A 309 -6.88 -16.11 -9.06
CA ALA A 309 -6.32 -17.20 -8.28
C ALA A 309 -7.47 -18.03 -7.68
N GLN A 310 -7.86 -19.10 -8.39
CA GLN A 310 -9.04 -19.93 -8.04
C GLN A 310 -8.96 -20.48 -6.62
N GLU A 311 -7.75 -20.90 -6.18
CA GLU A 311 -7.52 -21.46 -4.85
C GLU A 311 -7.68 -20.42 -3.69
N LYS A 312 -7.76 -19.14 -4.03
CA LYS A 312 -7.93 -18.03 -3.06
C LYS A 312 -9.23 -17.26 -3.26
N THR A 313 -9.98 -17.61 -4.29
CA THR A 313 -11.23 -16.94 -4.62
C THR A 313 -12.38 -17.78 -4.11
N ASN A 314 -13.15 -17.23 -3.19
CA ASN A 314 -14.22 -17.95 -2.51
C ASN A 314 -15.48 -17.12 -2.41
N ARG A 315 -16.62 -17.77 -2.61
CA ARG A 315 -17.93 -17.26 -2.23
C ARG A 315 -18.37 -17.97 -0.95
N LEU A 316 -18.74 -17.22 0.06
CA LEU A 316 -19.10 -17.79 1.35
C LEU A 316 -20.27 -17.04 2.01
N PRO A 317 -21.20 -17.76 2.69
CA PRO A 317 -22.21 -17.13 3.53
C PRO A 317 -21.55 -16.43 4.71
N PHE A 318 -21.87 -15.14 4.91
CA PHE A 318 -21.31 -14.31 5.97
C PHE A 318 -22.41 -13.43 6.56
N SER A 319 -23.12 -13.94 7.54
CA SER A 319 -24.26 -13.26 8.17
C SER A 319 -24.33 -13.52 9.66
N ARG A 320 -24.96 -12.57 10.37
CA ARG A 320 -25.28 -12.70 11.80
C ARG A 320 -26.09 -13.96 12.16
N ARG A 321 -26.72 -14.62 11.18
CA ARG A 321 -27.46 -15.87 11.34
C ARG A 321 -26.55 -17.09 11.51
N TYR A 322 -25.27 -17.00 11.07
CA TYR A 322 -24.32 -18.13 11.04
C TYR A 322 -23.19 -18.00 12.06
N LEU A 323 -23.49 -17.57 13.29
CA LEU A 323 -22.52 -17.18 14.32
C LEU A 323 -21.43 -18.22 14.65
N ARG A 324 -21.73 -19.51 14.68
CA ARG A 324 -20.77 -20.56 15.07
C ARG A 324 -20.33 -21.46 13.90
N LYS A 325 -21.16 -21.60 12.87
CA LYS A 325 -20.87 -22.37 11.67
C LYS A 325 -20.37 -21.50 10.52
N GLY A 326 -20.30 -20.17 10.76
CA GLY A 326 -19.95 -19.19 9.76
C GLY A 326 -18.55 -19.42 9.22
N LYS A 327 -18.46 -19.35 7.93
CA LYS A 327 -17.19 -19.32 7.20
C LYS A 327 -16.48 -18.03 7.58
N ARG A 328 -15.17 -18.02 7.41
CA ARG A 328 -14.28 -16.90 7.69
C ARG A 328 -13.57 -16.52 6.42
N PHE A 329 -13.27 -15.26 6.26
CA PHE A 329 -12.47 -14.80 5.15
C PHE A 329 -11.31 -13.92 5.66
N ILE A 330 -10.33 -13.68 4.80
CA ILE A 330 -9.15 -12.89 5.13
C ILE A 330 -9.08 -11.67 4.22
N PHE A 331 -8.96 -10.50 4.82
CA PHE A 331 -8.73 -9.25 4.11
C PHE A 331 -7.61 -8.47 4.78
N VAL A 332 -6.61 -8.04 4.01
CA VAL A 332 -5.45 -7.25 4.47
C VAL A 332 -4.78 -7.86 5.72
N GLY A 333 -4.69 -9.19 5.76
CA GLY A 333 -4.06 -9.92 6.86
C GLY A 333 -4.89 -10.08 8.14
N PHE A 334 -6.13 -9.64 8.14
CA PHE A 334 -7.11 -9.87 9.20
C PHE A 334 -8.11 -10.94 8.80
N GLU A 335 -8.43 -11.85 9.71
CA GLU A 335 -9.50 -12.83 9.56
C GLU A 335 -10.79 -12.25 10.16
N PHE A 336 -11.85 -12.18 9.34
CA PHE A 336 -13.18 -11.70 9.71
C PHE A 336 -14.09 -12.87 10.05
N TYR A 337 -14.91 -12.72 11.09
CA TYR A 337 -15.88 -13.73 11.54
C TYR A 337 -16.98 -13.11 12.39
N TRP A 338 -18.13 -13.76 12.43
CA TRP A 338 -19.23 -13.41 13.32
C TRP A 338 -19.10 -14.14 14.64
N GLU A 339 -19.29 -13.43 15.75
CA GLU A 339 -19.33 -14.00 17.10
C GLU A 339 -20.17 -13.11 18.01
N LYS A 340 -20.74 -13.69 19.09
CA LYS A 340 -21.43 -12.91 20.11
C LYS A 340 -20.45 -12.05 20.92
N ASP A 341 -20.85 -10.84 21.23
CA ASP A 341 -20.16 -10.00 22.22
C ASP A 341 -20.50 -10.44 23.65
N ARG A 342 -19.97 -9.69 24.65
CA ARG A 342 -20.22 -10.00 26.06
C ARG A 342 -21.70 -9.83 26.48
N LYS A 343 -22.48 -9.07 25.70
CA LYS A 343 -23.91 -8.87 25.89
C LYS A 343 -24.76 -9.86 25.07
N GLY A 344 -24.15 -10.84 24.43
CA GLY A 344 -24.83 -11.85 23.63
C GLY A 344 -25.20 -11.36 22.20
N GLN A 345 -24.87 -10.12 21.83
CA GLN A 345 -25.23 -9.56 20.53
C GLN A 345 -24.26 -10.00 19.43
N PRO A 346 -24.77 -10.31 18.21
CA PRO A 346 -23.91 -10.64 17.08
C PRO A 346 -23.01 -9.46 16.70
N ARG A 347 -21.70 -9.72 16.58
CA ARG A 347 -20.69 -8.74 16.17
C ARG A 347 -19.73 -9.31 15.14
N VAL A 348 -19.40 -8.49 14.14
CA VAL A 348 -18.27 -8.77 13.23
C VAL A 348 -16.98 -8.55 14.00
N LYS A 349 -16.24 -9.62 14.24
CA LYS A 349 -14.95 -9.59 14.90
C LYS A 349 -13.83 -9.80 13.89
N ARG A 350 -12.66 -9.30 14.25
CA ARG A 350 -11.43 -9.39 13.45
C ARG A 350 -10.30 -9.87 14.32
N ARG A 351 -9.46 -10.71 13.77
CA ARG A 351 -8.21 -11.12 14.43
C ARG A 351 -7.10 -11.21 13.40
N THR A 352 -5.85 -11.17 13.85
CA THR A 352 -4.72 -11.47 12.98
C THR A 352 -4.92 -12.84 12.33
N ALA A 353 -4.87 -12.91 11.00
CA ALA A 353 -5.00 -14.17 10.28
C ALA A 353 -3.97 -15.21 10.80
N PRO A 354 -4.38 -16.48 11.05
CA PRO A 354 -3.52 -17.48 11.70
C PRO A 354 -2.17 -17.66 11.01
N LYS A 355 -2.15 -17.72 9.68
CA LYS A 355 -0.91 -17.82 8.88
C LYS A 355 0.01 -16.61 9.09
N LYS A 356 -0.55 -15.38 9.17
CA LYS A 356 0.20 -14.15 9.43
C LYS A 356 0.77 -14.11 10.84
N LEU A 357 0.00 -14.51 11.84
CA LEU A 357 0.48 -14.61 13.23
C LEU A 357 1.61 -15.62 13.37
N GLN A 358 1.46 -16.80 12.76
CA GLN A 358 2.50 -17.83 12.76
C GLN A 358 3.79 -17.35 12.07
N ALA A 359 3.68 -16.70 10.91
CA ALA A 359 4.83 -16.16 10.19
C ALA A 359 5.54 -15.07 11.00
N ALA A 360 4.79 -14.15 11.62
CA ALA A 360 5.35 -13.13 12.51
C ALA A 360 6.08 -13.76 13.71
N SER A 361 5.47 -14.81 14.31
CA SER A 361 6.07 -15.56 15.42
C SER A 361 7.37 -16.27 15.01
N ARG A 362 7.45 -16.83 13.79
CA ARG A 362 8.67 -17.43 13.25
C ARG A 362 9.75 -16.37 13.03
N ARG A 363 9.41 -15.24 12.41
CA ARG A 363 10.38 -14.15 12.15
C ARG A 363 10.96 -13.57 13.43
N ILE A 364 10.12 -13.30 14.45
CA ILE A 364 10.63 -12.74 15.71
C ILE A 364 11.52 -13.75 16.46
N LYS A 365 11.16 -15.05 16.45
CA LYS A 365 11.99 -16.13 17.02
C LYS A 365 13.35 -16.23 16.31
N ALA A 366 13.37 -16.19 14.99
CA ALA A 366 14.59 -16.23 14.19
C ALA A 366 15.51 -15.03 14.51
N TRP A 367 14.93 -13.82 14.59
CA TRP A 367 15.65 -12.61 14.97
C TRP A 367 16.23 -12.71 16.39
N ILE A 368 15.42 -13.11 17.37
CA ILE A 368 15.88 -13.30 18.76
C ILE A 368 17.05 -14.29 18.82
N LYS A 369 16.94 -15.40 18.09
CA LYS A 369 18.02 -16.42 18.02
C LYS A 369 19.30 -15.84 17.42
N LYS A 370 19.19 -15.07 16.33
CA LYS A 370 20.32 -14.45 15.64
C LYS A 370 20.99 -13.39 16.51
N GLU A 371 20.22 -12.48 17.06
CA GLU A 371 20.70 -11.26 17.71
C GLU A 371 20.90 -11.42 19.25
N ARG A 372 20.79 -12.65 19.77
CA ARG A 372 20.92 -12.90 21.23
C ARG A 372 22.26 -12.45 21.83
N HIS A 373 23.28 -12.25 20.99
CA HIS A 373 24.63 -11.85 21.42
C HIS A 373 24.81 -10.32 21.53
N LEU A 374 23.87 -9.54 21.03
CA LEU A 374 23.91 -8.09 21.17
C LEU A 374 23.99 -7.63 22.63
N SER A 375 24.45 -6.40 22.86
CA SER A 375 24.35 -5.76 24.16
C SER A 375 22.90 -5.77 24.67
N LYS A 376 22.67 -5.77 25.98
CA LYS A 376 21.31 -5.73 26.55
C LYS A 376 20.49 -4.55 25.99
N ARG A 377 21.12 -3.39 25.88
CA ARG A 377 20.49 -2.14 25.38
C ARG A 377 20.04 -2.31 23.92
N ASP A 378 20.92 -2.80 23.06
CA ASP A 378 20.64 -2.92 21.62
C ASP A 378 19.66 -4.03 21.33
N PHE A 379 19.77 -5.15 22.05
CA PHE A 379 18.78 -6.25 21.95
C PHE A 379 17.37 -5.76 22.34
N VAL A 380 17.22 -5.06 23.48
CA VAL A 380 15.94 -4.55 23.94
C VAL A 380 15.40 -3.51 22.95
N ARG A 381 16.22 -2.61 22.46
CA ARG A 381 15.86 -1.62 21.43
C ARG A 381 15.38 -2.30 20.16
N GLY A 382 16.12 -3.27 19.65
CA GLY A 382 15.78 -4.04 18.46
C GLY A 382 14.49 -4.85 18.59
N LEU A 383 14.28 -5.48 19.74
CA LEU A 383 13.05 -6.24 20.02
C LEU A 383 11.84 -5.30 20.15
N ASN A 384 11.98 -4.19 20.88
CA ASN A 384 10.92 -3.20 21.05
C ASN A 384 10.49 -2.57 19.72
N ARG A 385 11.42 -2.31 18.80
CA ARG A 385 11.09 -1.84 17.44
C ARG A 385 10.20 -2.83 16.71
N ARG A 386 10.48 -4.13 16.79
CA ARG A 386 9.70 -5.19 16.13
C ARG A 386 8.34 -5.42 16.77
N LEU A 387 8.27 -5.38 18.10
CA LEU A 387 7.02 -5.44 18.84
C LEU A 387 6.11 -4.26 18.45
N THR A 388 6.66 -3.04 18.48
CA THR A 388 5.92 -1.84 18.09
C THR A 388 5.45 -1.91 16.63
N GLY A 389 6.29 -2.34 15.69
CA GLY A 389 5.89 -2.51 14.30
C GLY A 389 4.72 -3.50 14.14
N HIS A 390 4.72 -4.60 14.91
CA HIS A 390 3.61 -5.55 14.92
C HIS A 390 2.31 -4.92 15.49
N TYR A 391 2.43 -4.13 16.56
CA TYR A 391 1.26 -3.46 17.17
C TYR A 391 0.72 -2.33 16.30
N ASN A 392 1.59 -1.59 15.61
CA ASN A 392 1.17 -0.52 14.69
C ASN A 392 0.26 -1.07 13.58
N TYR A 393 0.49 -2.29 13.11
CA TYR A 393 -0.33 -2.90 12.06
C TYR A 393 -1.52 -3.70 12.63
N PHE A 394 -1.28 -4.58 13.61
CA PHE A 394 -2.29 -5.49 14.12
C PHE A 394 -3.01 -5.00 15.38
N GLY A 395 -2.59 -3.88 15.96
CA GLY A 395 -3.16 -3.31 17.18
C GLY A 395 -4.45 -2.54 16.95
N ILE A 396 -5.47 -3.20 16.42
CA ILE A 396 -6.82 -2.65 16.22
C ILE A 396 -7.77 -3.13 17.31
N ILE A 397 -8.87 -2.39 17.53
CA ILE A 397 -9.95 -2.78 18.46
C ILE A 397 -10.47 -4.16 18.06
N GLY A 398 -10.61 -5.06 19.04
CA GLY A 398 -11.06 -6.44 18.86
C GLY A 398 -9.95 -7.46 18.62
N ASN A 399 -8.72 -7.04 18.28
CA ASN A 399 -7.59 -7.95 18.05
C ASN A 399 -6.60 -8.08 19.22
N GLY A 400 -6.96 -7.59 20.42
CA GLY A 400 -6.11 -7.62 21.62
C GLY A 400 -5.57 -9.00 21.97
N HIS A 401 -6.41 -10.04 21.83
CA HIS A 401 -5.99 -11.42 22.09
C HIS A 401 -4.83 -11.89 21.18
N SER A 402 -4.90 -11.60 19.88
CA SER A 402 -3.84 -12.02 18.94
C SER A 402 -2.50 -11.32 19.18
N ILE A 403 -2.54 -10.00 19.44
CA ILE A 403 -1.31 -9.25 19.73
C ILE A 403 -0.71 -9.63 21.10
N ASN A 404 -1.55 -9.95 22.08
CA ASN A 404 -1.07 -10.47 23.37
C ASN A 404 -0.43 -11.85 23.23
N ARG A 405 -1.05 -12.75 22.47
CA ARG A 405 -0.48 -14.07 22.16
C ARG A 405 0.89 -13.96 21.47
N PHE A 406 1.03 -13.03 20.51
CA PHE A 406 2.31 -12.73 19.88
C PHE A 406 3.36 -12.23 20.87
N TYR A 407 2.98 -11.31 21.77
CA TYR A 407 3.86 -10.79 22.81
C TYR A 407 4.34 -11.88 23.77
N LEU A 408 3.44 -12.67 24.32
CA LEU A 408 3.79 -13.76 25.25
C LEU A 408 4.73 -14.77 24.57
N TRP A 409 4.49 -15.11 23.31
CA TRP A 409 5.38 -15.92 22.52
C TRP A 409 6.78 -15.31 22.37
N ALA A 410 6.83 -14.00 22.05
CA ALA A 410 8.10 -13.28 21.94
C ALA A 410 8.86 -13.28 23.27
N MET A 411 8.18 -13.08 24.41
CA MET A 411 8.80 -13.11 25.74
C MET A 411 9.34 -14.50 26.09
N ALA A 412 8.57 -15.55 25.82
CA ALA A 412 9.03 -16.93 26.03
C ALA A 412 10.27 -17.26 25.18
N CYS A 413 10.28 -16.84 23.92
CA CYS A 413 11.46 -16.97 23.06
C CYS A 413 12.66 -16.17 23.59
N THR A 414 12.43 -14.95 24.06
CA THR A 414 13.48 -14.07 24.60
C THR A 414 14.12 -14.70 25.84
N PHE A 415 13.33 -15.13 26.79
CA PHE A 415 13.83 -15.85 27.98
C PHE A 415 14.68 -17.06 27.60
N LYS A 416 14.15 -17.91 26.71
CA LYS A 416 14.87 -19.13 26.23
C LYS A 416 16.22 -18.80 25.60
N TRP A 417 16.29 -17.85 24.69
CA TRP A 417 17.48 -17.61 23.89
C TRP A 417 18.52 -16.73 24.58
N LEU A 418 18.12 -15.80 25.45
CA LEU A 418 19.06 -15.05 26.29
C LEU A 418 19.79 -15.96 27.28
N ASN A 419 19.11 -16.99 27.82
CA ASN A 419 19.72 -17.96 28.71
C ASN A 419 20.61 -19.00 27.99
N ARG A 420 20.66 -19.01 26.66
CA ARG A 420 21.50 -19.89 25.84
C ARG A 420 22.69 -19.18 25.19
N ARG A 421 23.02 -17.95 25.60
CA ARG A 421 24.11 -17.17 25.03
C ARG A 421 25.44 -17.33 25.78
N GLY A 422 25.42 -17.71 27.06
CA GLY A 422 26.54 -17.67 28.01
C GLY A 422 26.97 -19.02 28.54
N GLY A 423 26.77 -20.12 27.80
CA GLY A 423 27.19 -21.47 28.25
C GLY A 423 26.45 -21.90 29.53
N LYS A 424 27.21 -22.28 30.57
CA LYS A 424 26.66 -22.75 31.86
C LYS A 424 25.97 -21.63 32.68
N ARG A 425 26.32 -20.35 32.46
CA ARG A 425 25.75 -19.21 33.21
C ARG A 425 24.44 -18.75 32.59
N LYS A 426 23.34 -18.81 33.37
CA LYS A 426 22.03 -18.25 32.99
C LYS A 426 22.04 -16.74 33.11
N SER A 427 21.57 -16.02 32.07
CA SER A 427 21.46 -14.55 32.07
C SER A 427 20.34 -14.06 33.00
N PHE A 428 19.27 -14.85 33.15
CA PHE A 428 18.10 -14.54 33.95
C PHE A 428 17.53 -15.79 34.61
N THR A 429 17.11 -15.68 35.86
CA THR A 429 16.12 -16.60 36.43
C THR A 429 14.73 -16.29 35.86
N ARG A 430 13.79 -17.22 36.01
CA ARG A 430 12.41 -16.98 35.57
C ARG A 430 11.81 -15.75 36.26
N GLU A 431 12.02 -15.63 37.54
CA GLU A 431 11.51 -14.53 38.35
C GLU A 431 12.09 -13.17 37.94
N THR A 432 13.42 -13.07 37.85
CA THR A 432 14.10 -11.81 37.47
C THR A 432 13.74 -11.36 36.07
N PHE A 433 13.53 -12.32 35.14
CA PHE A 433 13.09 -11.99 33.78
C PHE A 433 11.69 -11.41 33.76
N TRP A 434 10.72 -12.09 34.38
CA TRP A 434 9.33 -11.62 34.39
C TRP A 434 9.16 -10.34 35.19
N ARG A 435 9.90 -10.15 36.29
CA ARG A 435 9.94 -8.87 37.02
C ARG A 435 10.43 -7.72 36.12
N ALA A 436 11.45 -7.96 35.28
CA ALA A 436 11.90 -6.96 34.30
C ALA A 436 10.86 -6.69 33.18
N VAL A 437 10.17 -7.73 32.70
CA VAL A 437 9.04 -7.61 31.75
C VAL A 437 7.93 -6.76 32.35
N ASP A 438 7.54 -7.01 33.61
CA ASP A 438 6.48 -6.28 34.28
C ASP A 438 6.81 -4.81 34.53
N ARG A 439 8.08 -4.52 34.81
CA ARG A 439 8.63 -3.16 34.92
C ARG A 439 8.72 -2.43 33.57
N GLY A 440 8.30 -3.03 32.46
CA GLY A 440 8.22 -2.37 31.16
C GLY A 440 9.49 -2.39 30.32
N LEU A 441 10.44 -3.30 30.59
CA LEU A 441 11.63 -3.49 29.75
C LEU A 441 11.28 -3.70 28.27
N PHE A 442 10.18 -4.44 28.02
CA PHE A 442 9.65 -4.68 26.69
C PHE A 442 8.29 -4.03 26.50
N ARG A 443 8.07 -3.46 25.31
CA ARG A 443 6.81 -2.79 24.94
C ARG A 443 5.63 -3.75 25.02
N LYS A 444 4.74 -3.55 25.97
CA LYS A 444 3.51 -4.35 26.13
C LYS A 444 2.55 -4.11 24.95
N PRO A 445 1.67 -5.08 24.64
CA PRO A 445 0.64 -4.92 23.59
C PRO A 445 -0.25 -3.73 23.90
N ARG A 446 -0.54 -2.96 22.84
CA ARG A 446 -1.50 -1.85 22.92
C ARG A 446 -2.27 -1.73 21.63
N ILE A 447 -3.49 -1.23 21.74
CA ILE A 447 -4.30 -0.84 20.58
C ILE A 447 -3.75 0.51 20.08
N MET A 448 -3.32 0.53 18.85
CA MET A 448 -2.70 1.71 18.21
C MET A 448 -3.74 2.52 17.43
N VAL A 449 -4.70 1.83 16.81
CA VAL A 449 -5.81 2.44 16.08
C VAL A 449 -7.02 2.40 16.98
N GLY A 450 -7.24 3.50 17.70
CA GLY A 450 -8.49 3.77 18.39
C GLY A 450 -9.57 4.10 17.37
N SER A 451 -10.82 3.76 17.66
CA SER A 451 -11.92 4.43 16.99
C SER A 451 -11.71 5.93 17.18
N SER A 452 -11.56 6.68 16.10
CA SER A 452 -11.87 8.11 16.17
C SER A 452 -13.24 8.17 16.86
N ARG A 453 -13.38 8.98 17.92
CA ARG A 453 -14.60 9.11 18.76
C ARG A 453 -15.86 9.48 17.96
N ARG A 454 -15.84 9.44 16.64
CA ARG A 454 -16.91 9.83 15.70
C ARG A 454 -17.67 8.66 15.05
N VAL A 455 -17.37 7.39 15.37
CA VAL A 455 -18.04 6.25 14.71
C VAL A 455 -19.12 5.59 15.57
N PHE A 456 -19.28 6.01 16.84
CA PHE A 456 -20.28 5.44 17.75
C PHE A 456 -20.96 6.51 18.64
N ALA A 457 -21.20 7.70 18.12
CA ALA A 457 -22.14 8.64 18.70
C ALA A 457 -23.48 8.57 17.96
#